data_77959a0ae3a3b354daa4565853bded24
#
_entry.id   77959a0ae3a3b354daa4565853bded24
#
_cell.length_a   1.000
_cell.length_b   1.000
_cell.length_c   1.000
_cell.angle_alpha   90.00
_cell.angle_beta   90.00
_cell.angle_gamma   90.00
#
_symmetry.space_group_name_H-M   'P 1'
#
loop_
_entity.id
_entity.type
_entity.pdbx_description
1 polymer ?
#
loop_
_entity_poly.entity_id
_entity_poly.type
_entity_poly.pdbx_seq_one_letter_code
_entity_poly.pdbx_strand_id
1 'polypeptide(L)'
;MKFKYIFFSVLLFSLTSCETDVEDPTAVVPPAPYVGDSGSADFSAYVSLGASNASGFMDNSLFIAGQLNSFPNILAGAMSQAGGGEFTQPYVNDNVGGMLVGGQEFAGERFFFNTQSFTPQGASGALTTDA
;
A
#
# COMPACT_ATOMS: atom_id res chain seq x y z
N MET A 1 22.19 40.59 -40.06
CA MET A 1 23.04 39.71 -39.24
C MET A 1 22.80 39.79 -37.71
N LYS A 2 21.97 40.66 -37.17
CA LYS A 2 21.74 40.81 -35.72
C LYS A 2 20.70 39.88 -35.16
N PHE A 3 19.81 39.29 -35.95
CA PHE A 3 18.75 38.38 -35.49
C PHE A 3 19.24 36.96 -35.09
N LYS A 4 20.34 36.49 -35.67
CA LYS A 4 20.90 35.17 -35.34
C LYS A 4 21.44 35.07 -33.90
N TYR A 5 21.94 36.16 -33.36
CA TYR A 5 22.49 36.16 -32.01
C TYR A 5 21.42 36.24 -30.93
N ILE A 6 20.26 36.84 -31.25
CA ILE A 6 19.12 36.90 -30.33
C ILE A 6 18.51 35.50 -30.14
N PHE A 7 18.40 34.74 -31.23
CA PHE A 7 17.88 33.35 -31.14
C PHE A 7 18.81 32.43 -30.37
N PHE A 8 20.13 32.63 -30.52
CA PHE A 8 21.12 31.83 -29.80
C PHE A 8 21.18 32.18 -28.32
N SER A 9 20.96 33.45 -27.96
CA SER A 9 20.91 33.91 -26.57
C SER A 9 19.65 33.43 -25.84
N VAL A 10 18.50 33.36 -26.50
CA VAL A 10 17.25 32.85 -25.93
C VAL A 10 17.32 31.32 -25.71
N LEU A 11 17.99 30.60 -26.62
CA LEU A 11 18.18 29.16 -26.49
C LEU A 11 19.13 28.77 -25.32
N LEU A 12 20.13 29.64 -25.03
CA LEU A 12 21.03 29.40 -23.89
C LEU A 12 20.35 29.66 -22.54
N PHE A 13 19.33 30.53 -22.47
CA PHE A 13 18.63 30.84 -21.24
C PHE A 13 17.58 29.80 -20.85
N SER A 14 17.15 28.96 -21.81
CA SER A 14 16.18 27.90 -21.56
C SER A 14 16.81 26.62 -20.95
N LEU A 15 18.11 26.57 -20.73
CA LEU A 15 18.82 25.44 -20.14
C LEU A 15 19.11 25.62 -18.62
N THR A 16 18.68 26.74 -18.02
CA THR A 16 18.62 26.82 -16.57
C THR A 16 17.39 26.06 -16.09
N SER A 17 17.42 24.76 -16.25
CA SER A 17 16.53 23.84 -15.58
C SER A 17 16.69 24.01 -14.08
N CYS A 18 15.59 24.11 -13.37
CA CYS A 18 15.57 24.06 -11.92
C CYS A 18 16.48 22.94 -11.45
N GLU A 19 17.54 23.28 -10.78
CA GLU A 19 18.26 22.35 -9.93
C GLU A 19 17.32 22.10 -8.76
N THR A 20 16.55 21.00 -8.85
CA THR A 20 15.92 20.47 -7.67
C THR A 20 17.07 19.93 -6.83
N ASP A 21 17.30 20.52 -5.68
CA ASP A 21 18.10 19.90 -4.64
C ASP A 21 17.45 18.53 -4.35
N VAL A 22 17.88 17.53 -5.11
CA VAL A 22 17.63 16.15 -4.75
C VAL A 22 18.56 15.90 -3.57
N GLU A 23 18.04 16.05 -2.38
CA GLU A 23 18.75 15.59 -1.19
C GLU A 23 19.29 14.19 -1.47
N ASP A 24 20.57 14.01 -1.23
CA ASP A 24 21.29 12.77 -1.48
C ASP A 24 20.49 11.60 -0.85
N PRO A 25 19.97 10.65 -1.67
CA PRO A 25 19.19 9.53 -1.13
C PRO A 25 20.01 8.62 -0.21
N THR A 26 21.32 8.86 -0.08
CA THR A 26 22.17 8.13 0.85
C THR A 26 22.08 8.68 2.28
N ALA A 27 21.52 9.86 2.48
CA ALA A 27 21.25 10.43 3.79
C ALA A 27 19.82 10.13 4.28
N VAL A 28 19.29 8.92 4.04
CA VAL A 28 18.08 8.48 4.72
C VAL A 28 18.44 8.31 6.20
N VAL A 29 18.40 9.41 6.94
CA VAL A 29 18.29 9.33 8.39
C VAL A 29 16.96 8.61 8.64
N PRO A 30 16.96 7.39 9.21
CA PRO A 30 15.70 6.73 9.55
C PRO A 30 14.90 7.73 10.39
N PRO A 31 13.63 7.97 10.06
CA PRO A 31 12.80 8.82 10.90
C PRO A 31 12.93 8.29 12.34
N ALA A 32 13.21 9.19 13.28
CA ALA A 32 13.22 8.81 14.68
C ALA A 32 11.92 8.04 14.97
N PRO A 33 11.98 6.94 15.74
CA PRO A 33 10.79 6.17 16.04
C PRO A 33 9.72 7.14 16.55
N TYR A 34 8.63 7.23 15.82
CA TYR A 34 7.51 8.09 16.20
C TYR A 34 6.90 7.48 17.47
N VAL A 35 7.08 8.18 18.57
CA VAL A 35 6.36 7.86 19.80
C VAL A 35 5.05 8.64 19.72
N GLY A 36 3.97 7.95 19.40
CA GLY A 36 2.65 8.54 19.35
C GLY A 36 2.23 9.03 20.74
N ASP A 37 1.53 10.17 20.76
CA ASP A 37 0.88 10.67 21.96
C ASP A 37 -0.62 10.77 21.63
N SER A 38 -1.45 10.07 22.42
CA SER A 38 -2.90 10.12 22.26
C SER A 38 -3.53 11.43 22.72
N GLY A 39 -2.77 12.27 23.43
CA GLY A 39 -3.33 13.43 24.10
C GLY A 39 -4.45 13.02 25.07
N SER A 40 -5.65 13.54 24.84
CA SER A 40 -6.85 13.18 25.61
C SER A 40 -7.72 12.08 24.96
N ALA A 41 -7.30 11.54 23.81
CA ALA A 41 -8.05 10.49 23.12
C ALA A 41 -7.75 9.11 23.74
N ASP A 42 -8.79 8.29 23.88
CA ASP A 42 -8.71 6.93 24.37
C ASP A 42 -8.76 5.96 23.16
N PHE A 43 -7.65 5.30 22.90
CA PHE A 43 -7.52 4.28 21.85
C PHE A 43 -7.53 2.85 22.39
N SER A 44 -7.95 2.65 23.64
CA SER A 44 -7.95 1.31 24.27
C SER A 44 -8.85 0.30 23.56
N ALA A 45 -9.87 0.78 22.84
CA ALA A 45 -10.76 -0.05 22.03
C ALA A 45 -10.91 0.52 20.62
N TYR A 46 -10.53 -0.27 19.64
CA TYR A 46 -10.69 0.07 18.22
C TYR A 46 -11.47 -1.02 17.50
N VAL A 47 -12.51 -0.63 16.80
CA VAL A 47 -13.33 -1.51 15.95
C VAL A 47 -13.45 -0.88 14.58
N SER A 48 -13.15 -1.63 13.55
CA SER A 48 -13.38 -1.23 12.18
C SER A 48 -14.50 -2.03 11.55
N LEU A 49 -15.47 -1.34 10.99
CA LEU A 49 -16.55 -1.93 10.21
C LEU A 49 -16.44 -1.46 8.78
N GLY A 50 -16.56 -2.38 7.84
CA GLY A 50 -16.49 -2.02 6.42
C GLY A 50 -16.63 -3.22 5.50
N ALA A 51 -16.61 -2.93 4.22
CA ALA A 51 -16.62 -3.95 3.16
C ALA A 51 -15.19 -4.26 2.67
N SER A 52 -15.03 -4.53 1.38
CA SER A 52 -13.77 -4.91 0.74
C SER A 52 -12.57 -4.04 1.10
N ASN A 53 -12.75 -2.71 1.15
CA ASN A 53 -11.65 -1.80 1.49
C ASN A 53 -11.17 -1.96 2.95
N ALA A 54 -12.07 -2.28 3.88
CA ALA A 54 -11.71 -2.50 5.27
C ALA A 54 -11.11 -3.89 5.48
N SER A 55 -11.51 -4.88 4.69
CA SER A 55 -10.97 -6.23 4.79
C SER A 55 -9.59 -6.41 4.16
N GLY A 56 -9.11 -5.45 3.37
CA GLY A 56 -7.87 -5.58 2.60
C GLY A 56 -8.04 -6.36 1.30
N PHE A 57 -9.27 -6.39 0.77
CA PHE A 57 -9.53 -6.97 -0.55
C PHE A 57 -8.84 -6.14 -1.64
N MET A 58 -7.96 -6.75 -2.38
CA MET A 58 -7.25 -6.16 -3.53
C MET A 58 -6.90 -7.27 -4.52
N ASP A 59 -6.46 -6.90 -5.72
CA ASP A 59 -6.05 -7.85 -6.75
C ASP A 59 -7.11 -8.93 -7.02
N ASN A 60 -8.39 -8.56 -6.98
CA ASN A 60 -9.55 -9.43 -7.17
C ASN A 60 -9.78 -10.45 -6.06
N SER A 61 -9.10 -10.39 -4.91
CA SER A 61 -9.25 -11.39 -3.87
C SER A 61 -8.90 -10.88 -2.47
N LEU A 62 -9.17 -11.73 -1.49
CA LEU A 62 -8.75 -11.56 -0.11
C LEU A 62 -7.59 -12.52 0.16
N PHE A 63 -6.47 -12.01 0.66
CA PHE A 63 -5.25 -12.77 0.95
C PHE A 63 -4.48 -12.10 2.09
N ILE A 64 -3.61 -12.85 2.78
CA ILE A 64 -2.94 -12.39 4.01
C ILE A 64 -2.20 -11.07 3.79
N ALA A 65 -1.39 -10.95 2.75
CA ALA A 65 -0.63 -9.72 2.52
C ALA A 65 -1.53 -8.51 2.27
N GLY A 66 -2.68 -8.70 1.59
CA GLY A 66 -3.69 -7.66 1.43
C GLY A 66 -4.30 -7.24 2.77
N GLN A 67 -4.67 -8.20 3.60
CA GLN A 67 -5.24 -7.95 4.92
C GLN A 67 -4.26 -7.23 5.85
N LEU A 68 -2.98 -7.63 5.87
CA LEU A 68 -1.94 -6.97 6.65
C LEU A 68 -1.72 -5.51 6.24
N ASN A 69 -1.98 -5.18 4.98
CA ASN A 69 -1.88 -3.82 4.44
C ASN A 69 -3.23 -3.10 4.37
N SER A 70 -4.28 -3.65 4.96
CA SER A 70 -5.57 -2.97 5.07
C SER A 70 -5.48 -1.71 5.93
N PHE A 71 -6.30 -0.69 5.60
CA PHE A 71 -6.26 0.55 6.38
C PHE A 71 -6.59 0.36 7.86
N PRO A 72 -7.50 -0.56 8.27
CA PRO A 72 -7.75 -0.80 9.68
C PRO A 72 -6.53 -1.35 10.41
N ASN A 73 -5.80 -2.26 9.78
CA ASN A 73 -4.59 -2.84 10.37
C ASN A 73 -3.47 -1.79 10.51
N ILE A 74 -3.27 -0.97 9.48
CA ILE A 74 -2.30 0.13 9.52
C ILE A 74 -2.67 1.15 10.60
N LEU A 75 -3.96 1.52 10.69
CA LEU A 75 -4.45 2.46 11.69
C LEU A 75 -4.32 1.90 13.11
N ALA A 76 -4.65 0.61 13.31
CA ALA A 76 -4.46 -0.05 14.58
C ALA A 76 -2.98 -0.04 15.03
N GLY A 77 -2.05 -0.28 14.09
CA GLY A 77 -0.62 -0.16 14.33
C GLY A 77 -0.20 1.25 14.77
N ALA A 78 -0.76 2.29 14.17
CA ALA A 78 -0.52 3.67 14.58
C ALA A 78 -1.11 3.96 15.97
N MET A 79 -2.33 3.51 16.24
CA MET A 79 -2.99 3.68 17.54
C MET A 79 -2.26 2.95 18.66
N SER A 80 -1.71 1.76 18.40
CA SER A 80 -0.93 1.01 19.39
C SER A 80 0.29 1.77 19.89
N GLN A 81 0.92 2.57 19.03
CA GLN A 81 2.04 3.45 19.40
C GLN A 81 1.62 4.62 20.31
N ALA A 82 0.33 4.96 20.29
CA ALA A 82 -0.28 6.00 21.13
C ALA A 82 -1.04 5.42 22.33
N GLY A 83 -0.70 4.21 22.75
CA GLY A 83 -1.33 3.56 23.92
C GLY A 83 -2.62 2.82 23.58
N GLY A 84 -2.88 2.50 22.31
CA GLY A 84 -4.04 1.72 21.87
C GLY A 84 -3.98 0.27 22.30
N GLY A 85 -5.15 -0.35 22.40
CA GLY A 85 -5.32 -1.77 22.71
C GLY A 85 -4.96 -2.68 21.53
N GLU A 86 -5.10 -3.98 21.74
CA GLU A 86 -4.89 -4.98 20.71
C GLU A 86 -5.98 -4.90 19.63
N PHE A 87 -5.57 -5.10 18.39
CA PHE A 87 -6.46 -5.21 17.25
C PHE A 87 -6.40 -6.62 16.68
N THR A 88 -7.53 -7.28 16.62
CA THR A 88 -7.66 -8.62 16.06
C THR A 88 -8.39 -8.53 14.72
N GLN A 89 -7.78 -9.06 13.67
CA GLN A 89 -8.36 -9.16 12.34
C GLN A 89 -8.47 -10.64 11.97
N PRO A 90 -9.61 -11.11 11.45
CA PRO A 90 -9.72 -12.46 10.91
C PRO A 90 -8.93 -12.57 9.61
N TYR A 91 -7.85 -13.34 9.62
CA TYR A 91 -7.04 -13.58 8.45
C TYR A 91 -7.50 -14.83 7.70
N VAL A 92 -7.42 -14.78 6.38
CA VAL A 92 -7.43 -15.98 5.53
C VAL A 92 -6.11 -16.74 5.70
N ASN A 93 -6.04 -17.99 5.19
CA ASN A 93 -4.93 -18.88 5.53
C ASN A 93 -3.68 -18.70 4.68
N ASP A 94 -3.79 -18.02 3.53
CA ASP A 94 -2.67 -17.91 2.60
C ASP A 94 -2.66 -16.62 1.74
N ASN A 95 -1.72 -16.56 0.82
CA ASN A 95 -1.57 -15.48 -0.14
C ASN A 95 -2.04 -15.82 -1.55
N VAL A 96 -2.67 -16.95 -1.76
CA VAL A 96 -3.28 -17.32 -3.05
C VAL A 96 -4.54 -16.51 -3.29
N GLY A 97 -5.32 -16.34 -2.23
CA GLY A 97 -6.63 -15.69 -2.28
C GLY A 97 -7.69 -16.64 -2.82
N GLY A 98 -8.86 -16.09 -3.06
CA GLY A 98 -10.05 -16.84 -3.44
C GLY A 98 -10.90 -17.21 -2.23
N MET A 99 -12.07 -17.75 -2.52
CA MET A 99 -12.99 -18.21 -1.49
C MET A 99 -13.80 -19.40 -1.99
N LEU A 100 -13.89 -20.43 -1.17
CA LEU A 100 -14.79 -21.56 -1.38
C LEU A 100 -15.97 -21.46 -0.41
N VAL A 101 -17.16 -21.71 -0.92
CA VAL A 101 -18.37 -21.82 -0.11
C VAL A 101 -18.99 -23.18 -0.37
N GLY A 102 -19.05 -24.02 0.66
CA GLY A 102 -19.53 -25.39 0.52
C GLY A 102 -18.72 -26.23 -0.48
N GLY A 103 -17.42 -25.95 -0.63
CA GLY A 103 -16.54 -26.63 -1.57
C GLY A 103 -16.66 -26.16 -3.03
N GLN A 104 -17.46 -25.12 -3.29
CA GLN A 104 -17.58 -24.49 -4.60
C GLN A 104 -16.86 -23.14 -4.61
N GLU A 105 -16.19 -22.84 -5.71
CA GLU A 105 -15.55 -21.54 -5.88
C GLU A 105 -16.61 -20.43 -5.92
N PHE A 106 -16.50 -19.51 -4.96
CA PHE A 106 -17.34 -18.32 -4.87
C PHE A 106 -16.60 -17.08 -5.36
N ALA A 107 -15.32 -16.98 -5.07
CA ALA A 107 -14.44 -15.93 -5.56
C ALA A 107 -13.12 -16.53 -6.01
N GLY A 108 -12.62 -16.07 -7.17
CA GLY A 108 -11.36 -16.53 -7.74
C GLY A 108 -10.13 -16.09 -6.95
N GLU A 109 -9.01 -16.72 -7.28
CA GLU A 109 -7.71 -16.35 -6.75
C GLU A 109 -7.30 -14.92 -7.13
N ARG A 110 -6.34 -14.35 -6.39
CA ARG A 110 -5.82 -13.02 -6.68
C ARG A 110 -5.10 -12.98 -8.02
N PHE A 111 -5.12 -11.80 -8.63
CA PHE A 111 -4.30 -11.50 -9.80
C PHE A 111 -3.00 -10.81 -9.39
N PHE A 112 -1.94 -11.08 -10.12
CA PHE A 112 -0.73 -10.29 -10.08
C PHE A 112 -0.30 -9.94 -11.50
N PHE A 113 0.43 -8.85 -11.63
CA PHE A 113 0.93 -8.42 -12.91
C PHE A 113 2.23 -9.13 -13.24
N ASN A 114 2.24 -9.91 -14.30
CA ASN A 114 3.47 -10.53 -14.78
C ASN A 114 4.30 -9.51 -15.56
N THR A 115 5.43 -9.12 -14.99
CA THR A 115 6.33 -8.12 -15.59
C THR A 115 7.01 -8.59 -16.87
N GLN A 116 7.04 -9.89 -17.13
CA GLN A 116 7.63 -10.45 -18.36
C GLN A 116 6.65 -10.44 -19.52
N SER A 117 5.38 -10.75 -19.27
CA SER A 117 4.32 -10.78 -20.28
C SER A 117 3.46 -9.51 -20.28
N PHE A 118 3.56 -8.65 -19.26
CA PHE A 118 2.71 -7.48 -19.04
C PHE A 118 1.21 -7.79 -19.03
N THR A 119 0.86 -8.97 -18.56
CA THR A 119 -0.52 -9.43 -18.47
C THR A 119 -0.86 -9.82 -17.02
N PRO A 120 -2.11 -9.60 -16.59
CA PRO A 120 -2.59 -10.15 -15.32
C PRO A 120 -2.54 -11.68 -15.34
N GLN A 121 -2.09 -12.29 -14.26
CA GLN A 121 -2.08 -13.73 -14.06
C GLN A 121 -2.66 -14.08 -12.70
N GLY A 122 -3.36 -15.20 -12.60
CA GLY A 122 -3.79 -15.75 -11.33
C GLY A 122 -2.62 -16.27 -10.51
N ALA A 123 -2.71 -16.17 -9.19
CA ALA A 123 -1.79 -16.81 -8.29
C ALA A 123 -2.04 -18.33 -8.32
N SER A 124 -1.03 -19.12 -8.65
CA SER A 124 -1.17 -20.57 -8.64
C SER A 124 -1.21 -21.12 -7.23
N GLY A 125 -2.20 -21.94 -6.92
CA GLY A 125 -2.37 -22.60 -5.64
C GLY A 125 -3.78 -23.14 -5.46
N ALA A 126 -4.02 -23.79 -4.34
CA ALA A 126 -5.36 -24.23 -3.97
C ALA A 126 -6.13 -23.07 -3.34
N LEU A 127 -7.37 -22.89 -3.75
CA LEU A 127 -8.28 -21.94 -3.08
C LEU A 127 -8.53 -22.40 -1.64
N THR A 128 -8.60 -21.45 -0.72
CA THR A 128 -8.85 -21.75 0.69
C THR A 128 -10.32 -21.57 1.05
N THR A 129 -10.79 -22.42 1.95
CA THR A 129 -12.18 -22.39 2.43
C THR A 129 -12.35 -21.55 3.69
N ASP A 130 -11.25 -21.04 4.24
CA ASP A 130 -11.26 -20.53 5.59
C ASP A 130 -11.25 -19.01 5.59
N ALA A 131 -12.38 -18.46 5.87
CA ALA A 131 -12.61 -17.09 6.29
C ALA A 131 -13.31 -17.10 7.64
#